data_9f1da777d10d8cc5232a51951c47a4e2
#
_entry.id   9f1da777d10d8cc5232a51951c47a4e2
#
_cell.length_a   1.000
_cell.length_b   1.000
_cell.length_c   1.000
_cell.angle_alpha   90.00
_cell.angle_beta   90.00
_cell.angle_gamma   90.00
#
_symmetry.space_group_name_H-M   'P 1'
#
loop_
_entity.id
_entity.type
_entity.pdbx_description
1 polymer ?
#
loop_
_entity_poly.entity_id
_entity_poly.type
_entity_poly.pdbx_seq_one_letter_code
_entity_poly.pdbx_strand_id
1 'polypeptide(L)'
;LMKDGVVILNFARDVLVNQEDIVDALVSEKVRSYVTDFPTKEIVGVRGAIVIPHLGASTEESEDNCAKMAVAEVMDYLQNGNITHSVNYPDCDMGVKGSGARITILHRNIPNMLGQFTALLAGEGMNISLMANKSKKEYAYTMIDVESEVSGQIAKALEAVEGVLKVRVIV
;
A
#
# COMPACT_ATOMS: atom_id res chain seq x y z
N LEU A 1 -16.40 -18.22 -23.87
CA LEU A 1 -15.68 -17.22 -24.65
C LEU A 1 -14.27 -17.68 -25.06
N MET A 2 -13.62 -18.56 -24.30
CA MET A 2 -12.31 -19.11 -24.63
C MET A 2 -12.43 -20.24 -25.68
N LYS A 3 -11.36 -20.42 -26.46
CA LYS A 3 -11.25 -21.51 -27.43
C LYS A 3 -11.24 -22.86 -26.70
N ASP A 4 -11.70 -23.92 -27.39
CA ASP A 4 -11.59 -25.29 -26.90
C ASP A 4 -10.10 -25.69 -26.82
N GLY A 5 -9.75 -26.46 -25.80
CA GLY A 5 -8.38 -26.90 -25.56
C GLY A 5 -7.44 -25.80 -25.08
N VAL A 6 -7.97 -24.71 -24.52
CA VAL A 6 -7.15 -23.62 -23.95
C VAL A 6 -6.30 -24.11 -22.79
N VAL A 7 -5.14 -23.49 -22.61
CA VAL A 7 -4.29 -23.64 -21.41
C VAL A 7 -4.45 -22.41 -20.53
N ILE A 8 -4.73 -22.61 -19.26
CA ILE A 8 -4.86 -21.55 -18.27
C ILE A 8 -3.70 -21.64 -17.28
N LEU A 9 -3.03 -20.51 -17.03
CA LEU A 9 -1.98 -20.36 -16.04
C LEU A 9 -2.48 -19.42 -14.93
N ASN A 10 -2.48 -19.88 -13.70
CA ASN A 10 -2.83 -19.07 -12.53
C ASN A 10 -1.73 -19.14 -11.47
N PHE A 11 -0.85 -18.14 -11.49
CA PHE A 11 0.19 -17.93 -10.48
C PHE A 11 -0.10 -16.67 -9.64
N ALA A 12 -1.35 -16.21 -9.65
CA ALA A 12 -1.74 -14.99 -8.95
C ALA A 12 -2.40 -15.29 -7.59
N ARG A 13 -3.61 -15.86 -7.59
CA ARG A 13 -4.34 -16.26 -6.38
C ARG A 13 -5.34 -17.36 -6.69
N ASP A 14 -5.58 -18.24 -5.73
CA ASP A 14 -6.56 -19.33 -5.81
C ASP A 14 -8.00 -18.84 -6.04
N VAL A 15 -8.39 -17.79 -5.34
CA VAL A 15 -9.76 -17.22 -5.39
C VAL A 15 -10.15 -16.59 -6.74
N LEU A 16 -9.20 -16.45 -7.67
CA LEU A 16 -9.50 -15.90 -9.00
C LEU A 16 -10.18 -16.90 -9.94
N VAL A 17 -10.12 -18.19 -9.61
CA VAL A 17 -10.68 -19.26 -10.42
C VAL A 17 -11.61 -20.09 -9.54
N ASN A 18 -12.87 -20.23 -9.95
CA ASN A 18 -13.80 -21.13 -9.27
C ASN A 18 -13.33 -22.57 -9.45
N GLN A 19 -13.19 -23.30 -8.33
CA GLN A 19 -12.59 -24.63 -8.33
C GLN A 19 -13.49 -25.69 -9.00
N GLU A 20 -14.80 -25.63 -8.80
CA GLU A 20 -15.75 -26.55 -9.43
C GLU A 20 -15.78 -26.31 -10.93
N ASP A 21 -15.89 -25.06 -11.37
CA ASP A 21 -15.95 -24.70 -12.79
C ASP A 21 -14.67 -25.12 -13.54
N ILE A 22 -13.49 -24.97 -12.93
CA ILE A 22 -12.23 -25.36 -13.59
C ILE A 22 -12.09 -26.89 -13.69
N VAL A 23 -12.55 -27.62 -12.68
CA VAL A 23 -12.59 -29.11 -12.74
C VAL A 23 -13.52 -29.56 -13.85
N ASP A 24 -14.71 -29.01 -13.93
CA ASP A 24 -15.67 -29.35 -15.00
C ASP A 24 -15.12 -28.98 -16.38
N ALA A 25 -14.43 -27.87 -16.51
CA ALA A 25 -13.80 -27.45 -17.76
C ALA A 25 -12.63 -28.36 -18.18
N LEU A 26 -11.89 -28.92 -17.22
CA LEU A 26 -10.85 -29.91 -17.46
C LEU A 26 -11.46 -31.27 -17.87
N VAL A 27 -12.49 -31.71 -17.17
CA VAL A 27 -13.17 -32.98 -17.45
C VAL A 27 -13.85 -32.97 -18.83
N SER A 28 -14.46 -31.85 -19.21
CA SER A 28 -15.08 -31.66 -20.53
C SER A 28 -14.08 -31.34 -21.64
N GLU A 29 -12.79 -31.31 -21.36
CA GLU A 29 -11.70 -30.93 -22.29
C GLU A 29 -11.84 -29.52 -22.89
N LYS A 30 -12.74 -28.69 -22.38
CA LYS A 30 -12.81 -27.27 -22.72
C LYS A 30 -11.51 -26.55 -22.36
N VAL A 31 -10.93 -26.90 -21.21
CA VAL A 31 -9.59 -26.56 -20.80
C VAL A 31 -8.70 -27.78 -20.93
N ARG A 32 -7.67 -27.68 -21.74
CA ARG A 32 -6.72 -28.79 -21.94
C ARG A 32 -5.80 -28.94 -20.73
N SER A 33 -5.36 -27.82 -20.18
CA SER A 33 -4.48 -27.82 -18.99
C SER A 33 -4.71 -26.57 -18.15
N TYR A 34 -4.72 -26.77 -16.84
CA TYR A 34 -4.72 -25.73 -15.83
C TYR A 34 -3.46 -25.85 -14.99
N VAL A 35 -2.57 -24.85 -15.06
CA VAL A 35 -1.32 -24.82 -14.32
C VAL A 35 -1.44 -23.80 -13.21
N THR A 36 -1.18 -24.22 -11.98
CA THR A 36 -1.28 -23.34 -10.81
C THR A 36 -0.28 -23.72 -9.74
N ASP A 37 0.11 -22.74 -8.93
CA ASP A 37 0.89 -22.92 -7.71
C ASP A 37 0.03 -22.80 -6.42
N PHE A 38 -1.30 -22.87 -6.58
CA PHE A 38 -2.28 -22.92 -5.48
C PHE A 38 -2.97 -24.29 -5.45
N PRO A 39 -2.34 -25.33 -4.84
CA PRO A 39 -2.95 -26.65 -4.75
C PRO A 39 -4.21 -26.62 -3.88
N THR A 40 -5.34 -27.04 -4.44
CA THR A 40 -6.56 -27.29 -3.70
C THR A 40 -6.90 -28.77 -3.75
N LYS A 41 -7.74 -29.25 -2.84
CA LYS A 41 -8.14 -30.66 -2.79
C LYS A 41 -8.89 -31.07 -4.06
N GLU A 42 -9.62 -30.14 -4.64
CA GLU A 42 -10.50 -30.34 -5.80
C GLU A 42 -9.69 -30.56 -7.08
N ILE A 43 -8.54 -29.91 -7.25
CA ILE A 43 -7.76 -29.99 -8.49
C ILE A 43 -6.60 -30.98 -8.44
N VAL A 44 -6.15 -31.37 -7.24
CA VAL A 44 -5.03 -32.33 -7.11
C VAL A 44 -5.48 -33.70 -7.63
N GLY A 45 -4.76 -34.22 -8.62
CA GLY A 45 -5.07 -35.48 -9.27
C GLY A 45 -6.07 -35.41 -10.43
N VAL A 46 -6.65 -34.25 -10.73
CA VAL A 46 -7.50 -34.07 -11.90
C VAL A 46 -6.66 -34.11 -13.18
N ARG A 47 -7.09 -34.89 -14.19
CA ARG A 47 -6.41 -34.95 -15.47
C ARG A 47 -6.36 -33.57 -16.13
N GLY A 48 -5.16 -33.13 -16.54
CA GLY A 48 -4.93 -31.82 -17.13
C GLY A 48 -4.61 -30.72 -16.11
N ALA A 49 -4.80 -30.95 -14.80
CA ALA A 49 -4.29 -30.07 -13.78
C ALA A 49 -2.81 -30.33 -13.53
N ILE A 50 -2.01 -29.27 -13.58
CA ILE A 50 -0.56 -29.29 -13.27
C ILE A 50 -0.37 -28.37 -12.07
N VAL A 51 -0.08 -28.97 -10.94
CA VAL A 51 0.11 -28.26 -9.68
C VAL A 51 1.59 -28.23 -9.34
N ILE A 52 2.11 -27.03 -9.06
CA ILE A 52 3.51 -26.82 -8.64
C ILE A 52 3.54 -26.16 -7.25
N PRO A 53 4.66 -26.23 -6.54
CA PRO A 53 4.82 -25.51 -5.27
C PRO A 53 4.76 -24.00 -5.47
N HIS A 54 4.17 -23.27 -4.49
CA HIS A 54 4.12 -21.81 -4.47
C HIS A 54 5.44 -21.23 -3.93
N LEU A 55 6.44 -21.10 -4.81
CA LEU A 55 7.81 -20.72 -4.46
C LEU A 55 8.29 -19.45 -5.20
N GLY A 56 7.43 -18.73 -5.88
CA GLY A 56 7.82 -17.59 -6.71
C GLY A 56 8.57 -16.48 -5.95
N ALA A 57 8.30 -16.30 -4.66
CA ALA A 57 8.98 -15.35 -3.79
C ALA A 57 9.93 -16.01 -2.77
N SER A 58 10.10 -17.33 -2.80
CA SER A 58 10.86 -18.10 -1.81
C SER A 58 12.23 -18.52 -2.36
N THR A 59 12.90 -17.64 -3.07
CA THR A 59 14.31 -17.78 -3.40
C THR A 59 15.14 -16.95 -2.43
N GLU A 60 16.37 -17.37 -2.12
CA GLU A 60 17.29 -16.65 -1.23
C GLU A 60 17.44 -15.18 -1.65
N GLU A 61 17.63 -14.92 -2.94
CA GLU A 61 17.70 -13.56 -3.49
C GLU A 61 16.40 -12.77 -3.26
N SER A 62 15.24 -13.39 -3.45
CA SER A 62 13.94 -12.74 -3.29
C SER A 62 13.66 -12.39 -1.83
N GLU A 63 13.95 -13.29 -0.91
CA GLU A 63 13.79 -13.09 0.54
C GLU A 63 14.71 -11.97 1.03
N ASP A 64 15.98 -11.97 0.62
CA ASP A 64 16.96 -10.93 0.94
C ASP A 64 16.52 -9.56 0.41
N ASN A 65 16.06 -9.49 -0.84
CA ASN A 65 15.60 -8.24 -1.43
C ASN A 65 14.33 -7.72 -0.75
N CYS A 66 13.36 -8.59 -0.46
CA CYS A 66 12.15 -8.22 0.27
C CYS A 66 12.48 -7.66 1.66
N ALA A 67 13.39 -8.29 2.39
CA ALA A 67 13.82 -7.83 3.71
C ALA A 67 14.50 -6.45 3.63
N LYS A 68 15.43 -6.27 2.69
CA LYS A 68 16.14 -4.99 2.49
C LYS A 68 15.17 -3.87 2.10
N MET A 69 14.26 -4.14 1.17
CA MET A 69 13.26 -3.16 0.73
C MET A 69 12.33 -2.77 1.87
N ALA A 70 11.78 -3.74 2.60
CA ALA A 70 10.88 -3.48 3.72
C ALA A 70 11.56 -2.64 4.82
N VAL A 71 12.81 -2.94 5.16
CA VAL A 71 13.58 -2.16 6.13
C VAL A 71 13.81 -0.74 5.62
N ALA A 72 14.23 -0.58 4.36
CA ALA A 72 14.47 0.74 3.78
C ALA A 72 13.20 1.61 3.78
N GLU A 73 12.06 1.06 3.39
CA GLU A 73 10.77 1.77 3.36
C GLU A 73 10.31 2.15 4.77
N VAL A 74 10.45 1.26 5.75
CA VAL A 74 10.11 1.56 7.14
C VAL A 74 11.04 2.63 7.71
N MET A 75 12.33 2.57 7.43
CA MET A 75 13.29 3.59 7.87
C MET A 75 12.98 4.95 7.25
N ASP A 76 12.69 5.00 5.95
CA ASP A 76 12.33 6.23 5.26
C ASP A 76 11.03 6.83 5.83
N TYR A 77 10.02 6.00 6.08
CA TYR A 77 8.81 6.45 6.76
C TYR A 77 9.09 6.98 8.16
N LEU A 78 9.92 6.32 8.94
CA LEU A 78 10.23 6.74 10.31
C LEU A 78 11.07 8.03 10.35
N GLN A 79 12.04 8.15 9.47
CA GLN A 79 13.00 9.26 9.46
C GLN A 79 12.50 10.47 8.66
N ASN A 80 11.84 10.23 7.54
CA ASN A 80 11.44 11.28 6.60
C ASN A 80 9.92 11.39 6.41
N GLY A 81 9.12 10.42 6.88
CA GLY A 81 7.68 10.42 6.69
C GLY A 81 7.23 10.01 5.30
N ASN A 82 8.12 9.63 4.39
CA ASN A 82 7.75 9.20 3.06
C ASN A 82 6.97 7.89 3.10
N ILE A 83 5.99 7.75 2.22
CA ILE A 83 5.20 6.52 2.04
C ILE A 83 5.41 6.02 0.62
N THR A 84 5.89 4.78 0.49
CA THR A 84 6.01 4.04 -0.76
C THR A 84 5.38 2.66 -0.63
N HIS A 85 4.76 2.17 -1.70
CA HIS A 85 4.14 0.84 -1.82
C HIS A 85 3.09 0.49 -0.74
N SER A 86 2.49 1.49 -0.09
CA SER A 86 1.47 1.25 0.92
C SER A 86 0.18 0.69 0.31
N VAL A 87 -0.40 -0.32 0.94
CA VAL A 87 -1.70 -0.88 0.54
C VAL A 87 -2.83 0.12 0.78
N ASN A 88 -2.81 0.85 1.89
CA ASN A 88 -3.90 1.69 2.37
C ASN A 88 -3.76 3.16 1.97
N TYR A 89 -2.54 3.66 1.91
CA TYR A 89 -2.25 5.07 1.65
C TYR A 89 -1.62 5.27 0.27
N PRO A 90 -1.71 6.47 -0.31
CA PRO A 90 -1.03 6.80 -1.55
C PRO A 90 0.46 6.91 -1.33
N ASP A 91 1.23 6.69 -2.39
CA ASP A 91 2.65 7.05 -2.39
C ASP A 91 2.78 8.56 -2.27
N CYS A 92 3.54 9.00 -1.27
CA CYS A 92 3.80 10.41 -0.99
C CYS A 92 5.24 10.57 -0.52
N ASP A 93 6.05 11.23 -1.31
CA ASP A 93 7.47 11.40 -1.09
C ASP A 93 7.83 12.89 -1.22
N MET A 94 8.49 13.42 -0.22
CA MET A 94 9.05 14.77 -0.19
C MET A 94 10.58 14.75 -0.01
N GLY A 95 11.19 13.58 -0.25
CA GLY A 95 12.62 13.39 -0.06
C GLY A 95 13.07 13.38 1.40
N VAL A 96 14.37 13.45 1.59
CA VAL A 96 14.97 13.51 2.93
C VAL A 96 14.55 14.80 3.63
N LYS A 97 14.11 14.68 4.89
CA LYS A 97 13.74 15.84 5.72
C LYS A 97 14.93 16.81 5.85
N GLY A 98 14.67 18.08 5.54
CA GLY A 98 15.64 19.15 5.71
C GLY A 98 15.80 19.63 7.17
N SER A 99 16.35 20.83 7.34
CA SER A 99 16.35 21.53 8.62
C SER A 99 14.92 21.93 9.01
N GLY A 100 14.62 21.99 10.30
CA GLY A 100 13.27 22.27 10.79
C GLY A 100 12.49 20.99 11.10
N ALA A 101 11.17 21.09 11.16
CA ALA A 101 10.30 19.97 11.46
C ALA A 101 9.44 19.58 10.25
N ARG A 102 9.14 18.30 10.14
CA ARG A 102 8.16 17.76 9.20
C ARG A 102 6.95 17.23 9.96
N ILE A 103 5.78 17.76 9.62
CA ILE A 103 4.49 17.29 10.15
C ILE A 103 3.89 16.32 9.13
N THR A 104 3.53 15.14 9.57
CA THR A 104 2.84 14.15 8.72
C THR A 104 1.47 13.85 9.31
N ILE A 105 0.43 13.87 8.47
CA ILE A 105 -0.96 13.76 8.87
C ILE A 105 -1.64 12.68 8.04
N LEU A 106 -2.07 11.62 8.69
CA LEU A 106 -2.96 10.61 8.12
C LEU A 106 -4.40 11.05 8.39
N HIS A 107 -5.21 11.20 7.35
CA HIS A 107 -6.56 11.71 7.51
C HIS A 107 -7.55 11.12 6.49
N ARG A 108 -8.85 11.35 6.72
CA ARG A 108 -9.90 11.07 5.76
C ARG A 108 -9.81 12.03 4.58
N ASN A 109 -10.10 11.53 3.39
CA ASN A 109 -10.15 12.36 2.16
C ASN A 109 -11.52 13.07 2.07
N ILE A 110 -11.72 14.06 2.92
CA ILE A 110 -12.94 14.87 2.99
C ILE A 110 -12.61 16.34 2.69
N PRO A 111 -13.63 17.17 2.32
CA PRO A 111 -13.41 18.57 1.99
C PRO A 111 -12.77 19.38 3.12
N ASN A 112 -12.01 20.41 2.75
CA ASN A 112 -11.43 21.42 3.63
C ASN A 112 -10.38 20.93 4.64
N MET A 113 -9.79 19.73 4.48
CA MET A 113 -8.74 19.26 5.39
C MET A 113 -7.51 20.17 5.32
N LEU A 114 -6.99 20.43 4.14
CA LEU A 114 -5.81 21.30 3.95
C LEU A 114 -6.05 22.73 4.46
N GLY A 115 -7.24 23.27 4.23
CA GLY A 115 -7.61 24.60 4.73
C GLY A 115 -7.52 24.69 6.26
N GLN A 116 -7.99 23.67 6.96
CA GLN A 116 -7.91 23.60 8.41
C GLN A 116 -6.47 23.48 8.91
N PHE A 117 -5.66 22.62 8.27
CA PHE A 117 -4.24 22.46 8.66
C PHE A 117 -3.44 23.74 8.48
N THR A 118 -3.58 24.36 7.30
CA THR A 118 -2.86 25.62 7.01
C THR A 118 -3.34 26.78 7.88
N ALA A 119 -4.63 26.87 8.21
CA ALA A 119 -5.14 27.89 9.13
C ALA A 119 -4.59 27.73 10.55
N LEU A 120 -4.51 26.49 11.07
CA LEU A 120 -3.92 26.22 12.39
C LEU A 120 -2.44 26.63 12.43
N LEU A 121 -1.66 26.24 11.42
CA LEU A 121 -0.23 26.59 11.36
C LEU A 121 -0.03 28.11 11.19
N ALA A 122 -0.83 28.76 10.35
CA ALA A 122 -0.78 30.21 10.17
C ALA A 122 -1.17 30.98 11.45
N GLY A 123 -2.16 30.49 12.22
CA GLY A 123 -2.55 31.06 13.50
C GLY A 123 -1.43 31.05 14.54
N GLU A 124 -0.51 30.10 14.45
CA GLU A 124 0.69 30.00 15.27
C GLU A 124 1.93 30.71 14.65
N GLY A 125 1.72 31.43 13.55
CA GLY A 125 2.78 32.16 12.86
C GLY A 125 3.81 31.25 12.15
N MET A 126 3.48 30.01 11.89
CA MET A 126 4.39 29.06 11.27
C MET A 126 4.40 29.21 9.73
N ASN A 127 5.58 29.33 9.17
CA ASN A 127 5.78 29.35 7.73
C ASN A 127 5.93 27.94 7.18
N ILE A 128 5.16 27.62 6.14
CA ILE A 128 5.23 26.34 5.43
C ILE A 128 6.22 26.49 4.27
N SER A 129 7.30 25.72 4.31
CA SER A 129 8.33 25.73 3.26
C SER A 129 8.02 24.76 2.12
N LEU A 130 7.42 23.61 2.45
CA LEU A 130 7.00 22.60 1.46
C LEU A 130 5.77 21.87 1.98
N MET A 131 4.85 21.52 1.08
CA MET A 131 3.68 20.73 1.41
C MET A 131 3.34 19.78 0.26
N ALA A 132 3.04 18.54 0.61
CA ALA A 132 2.49 17.55 -0.29
C ALA A 132 1.23 16.93 0.31
N ASN A 133 0.21 16.72 -0.51
CA ASN A 133 -0.98 15.97 -0.15
C ASN A 133 -1.33 14.99 -1.26
N LYS A 134 -1.53 13.75 -0.90
CA LYS A 134 -1.97 12.69 -1.81
C LYS A 134 -3.15 11.94 -1.20
N SER A 135 -4.05 11.49 -2.06
CA SER A 135 -5.21 10.72 -1.63
C SER A 135 -5.33 9.40 -2.38
N LYS A 136 -5.87 8.40 -1.70
CA LYS A 136 -6.19 7.07 -2.25
C LYS A 136 -7.53 6.64 -1.67
N LYS A 137 -8.58 6.69 -2.50
CA LYS A 137 -9.96 6.41 -2.07
C LYS A 137 -10.39 7.33 -0.92
N GLU A 138 -10.73 6.76 0.23
CA GLU A 138 -11.24 7.46 1.42
C GLU A 138 -10.16 7.99 2.37
N TYR A 139 -8.88 7.72 2.09
CA TYR A 139 -7.75 8.16 2.90
C TYR A 139 -6.86 9.13 2.16
N ALA A 140 -6.26 10.03 2.90
CA ALA A 140 -5.27 10.95 2.40
C ALA A 140 -4.08 11.05 3.37
N TYR A 141 -2.96 11.46 2.83
CA TYR A 141 -1.74 11.70 3.56
C TYR A 141 -1.20 13.07 3.19
N THR A 142 -1.00 13.90 4.21
CA THR A 142 -0.42 15.24 4.06
C THR A 142 0.91 15.29 4.78
N MET A 143 1.92 15.84 4.11
CA MET A 143 3.24 16.14 4.65
C MET A 143 3.45 17.65 4.57
N ILE A 144 3.97 18.26 5.64
CA ILE A 144 4.20 19.71 5.73
C ILE A 144 5.56 19.94 6.38
N ASP A 145 6.45 20.61 5.67
CA ASP A 145 7.72 21.06 6.20
C ASP A 145 7.58 22.50 6.71
N VAL A 146 8.04 22.73 7.93
CA VAL A 146 8.08 24.03 8.59
C VAL A 146 9.48 24.33 9.10
N GLU A 147 9.84 25.61 9.09
CA GLU A 147 11.18 26.05 9.51
C GLU A 147 11.34 26.13 11.03
N SER A 148 10.21 26.26 11.74
CA SER A 148 10.17 26.37 13.19
C SER A 148 9.91 25.05 13.89
N GLU A 149 10.19 24.97 15.17
CA GLU A 149 9.83 23.84 16.01
C GLU A 149 8.31 23.74 16.15
N VAL A 150 7.79 22.51 16.12
CA VAL A 150 6.38 22.21 16.31
C VAL A 150 6.11 21.88 17.76
N SER A 151 5.34 22.73 18.44
CA SER A 151 4.96 22.49 19.83
C SER A 151 3.97 21.32 19.96
N GLY A 152 3.96 20.67 21.13
CA GLY A 152 2.97 19.62 21.41
C GLY A 152 1.51 20.11 21.37
N GLN A 153 1.27 21.43 21.54
CA GLN A 153 -0.06 22.03 21.42
C GLN A 153 -0.54 22.03 19.97
N ILE A 154 0.33 22.40 19.03
CA ILE A 154 0.03 22.37 17.59
C ILE A 154 -0.27 20.93 17.12
N ALA A 155 0.56 19.97 17.54
CA ALA A 155 0.34 18.58 17.20
C ALA A 155 -1.05 18.09 17.69
N LYS A 156 -1.42 18.41 18.92
CA LYS A 156 -2.74 18.09 19.49
C LYS A 156 -3.89 18.83 18.79
N ALA A 157 -3.69 20.09 18.41
CA ALA A 157 -4.70 20.86 17.67
C ALA A 157 -4.97 20.24 16.29
N LEU A 158 -3.91 19.79 15.60
CA LEU A 158 -4.02 19.06 14.33
C LEU A 158 -4.70 17.70 14.53
N GLU A 159 -4.38 16.98 15.60
CA GLU A 159 -5.05 15.68 15.93
C GLU A 159 -6.54 15.85 16.25
N ALA A 160 -6.96 17.01 16.77
CA ALA A 160 -8.34 17.30 17.11
C ALA A 160 -9.22 17.67 15.89
N VAL A 161 -8.62 17.89 14.72
CA VAL A 161 -9.40 18.17 13.49
C VAL A 161 -10.19 16.94 13.11
N GLU A 162 -11.50 17.11 12.88
CA GLU A 162 -12.37 16.02 12.45
C GLU A 162 -11.86 15.38 11.16
N GLY A 163 -11.75 14.05 11.16
CA GLY A 163 -11.22 13.29 10.02
C GLY A 163 -9.72 13.01 10.10
N VAL A 164 -8.99 13.60 11.02
CA VAL A 164 -7.58 13.24 11.28
C VAL A 164 -7.53 11.90 12.02
N LEU A 165 -6.64 11.04 11.58
CA LEU A 165 -6.43 9.70 12.14
C LEU A 165 -5.15 9.65 12.98
N LYS A 166 -4.11 10.34 12.52
CA LYS A 166 -2.80 10.37 13.19
C LYS A 166 -1.99 11.57 12.74
N VAL A 167 -1.33 12.21 13.68
CA VAL A 167 -0.29 13.23 13.44
C VAL A 167 1.04 12.72 13.97
N ARG A 168 2.10 12.98 13.23
CA ARG A 168 3.48 12.77 13.67
C ARG A 168 4.28 14.02 13.35
N VAL A 169 5.15 14.38 14.27
CA VAL A 169 6.16 15.41 14.07
C VAL A 169 7.53 14.72 14.03
N ILE A 170 8.26 14.97 12.95
CA ILE A 170 9.61 14.46 12.72
C ILE A 170 10.55 15.66 12.85
N VAL A 171 11.44 15.60 13.82
CA VAL A 171 12.45 16.65 14.13
C VAL A 171 13.84 16.23 13.71
#